data_c2b865bea5b445c07daa9160bc290efd
#
_entry.id   c2b865bea5b445c07daa9160bc290efd
#
_cell.length_a   1.000
_cell.length_b   1.000
_cell.length_c   1.000
_cell.angle_alpha   90.00
_cell.angle_beta   90.00
_cell.angle_gamma   90.00
#
_symmetry.space_group_name_H-M   'P 1'
#
loop_
_entity.id
_entity.type
_entity.pdbx_description
1 polymer ?
#
loop_
_entity_poly.entity_id
_entity_poly.type
_entity_poly.pdbx_seq_one_letter_code
_entity_poly.pdbx_strand_id
1 'polypeptide(L)'
;LPDIEEVVIVPLYPHYARSSYETAVAFALEEIRRLGLRPMRLRLQAPFYGETAYRTALADSVREYLTEPFDRLIISMHGIPLSHIPKACREHNGHSAHCADRRAWHERHGEEDCYRLQCEETRHYLAEDLGLESERVELVYQSRLGFHDWLQPYMARRVKEFAREGAERIAVVCPGFVCDCLETIQEINDQGRADFLEAGGKSFTYIPCLNSSTAFVTALSTLLDKTIAEPSALLSAENQRKYKY
;
A
#
# COMPACT_ATOMS: atom_id res chain seq x y z
N LEU A 1 -19.71 -17.77 -21.05
CA LEU A 1 -18.42 -18.42 -20.79
C LEU A 1 -18.70 -19.81 -20.19
N PRO A 2 -19.11 -20.80 -21.01
CA PRO A 2 -19.65 -22.07 -20.48
C PRO A 2 -18.61 -22.97 -19.82
N ASP A 3 -17.32 -22.71 -20.00
CA ASP A 3 -16.26 -23.63 -19.59
C ASP A 3 -15.35 -23.08 -18.48
N ILE A 4 -15.74 -21.98 -17.80
CA ILE A 4 -14.97 -21.45 -16.67
C ILE A 4 -15.36 -22.18 -15.39
N GLU A 5 -14.43 -22.95 -14.85
CA GLU A 5 -14.63 -23.69 -13.59
C GLU A 5 -14.24 -22.87 -12.36
N GLU A 6 -13.28 -21.96 -12.49
CA GLU A 6 -12.73 -21.17 -11.41
C GLU A 6 -12.39 -19.74 -11.83
N VAL A 7 -12.66 -18.78 -10.95
CA VAL A 7 -12.27 -17.38 -11.11
C VAL A 7 -11.46 -16.95 -9.90
N VAL A 8 -10.31 -16.35 -10.13
CA VAL A 8 -9.48 -15.73 -9.09
C VAL A 8 -9.64 -14.24 -9.17
N ILE A 9 -10.13 -13.62 -8.10
CA ILE A 9 -10.21 -12.16 -7.95
C ILE A 9 -8.90 -11.68 -7.37
N VAL A 10 -8.20 -10.80 -8.08
CA VAL A 10 -6.92 -10.23 -7.68
C VAL A 10 -7.06 -8.71 -7.56
N PRO A 11 -7.44 -8.18 -6.40
CA PRO A 11 -7.39 -6.74 -6.18
C PRO A 11 -5.94 -6.27 -6.19
N LEU A 12 -5.61 -5.34 -7.08
CA LEU A 12 -4.24 -4.81 -7.19
C LEU A 12 -3.97 -3.72 -6.13
N TYR A 13 -4.44 -3.97 -4.91
CA TYR A 13 -4.14 -3.20 -3.71
C TYR A 13 -3.27 -4.04 -2.79
N PRO A 14 -1.97 -3.72 -2.66
CA PRO A 14 -1.09 -4.47 -1.78
C PRO A 14 -1.57 -4.50 -0.33
N HIS A 15 -2.16 -3.38 0.12
CA HIS A 15 -2.63 -3.16 1.48
C HIS A 15 -4.15 -3.29 1.58
N TYR A 16 -4.64 -3.84 2.70
CA TYR A 16 -6.05 -3.88 2.99
C TYR A 16 -6.55 -2.53 3.50
N ALA A 17 -7.60 -2.03 2.87
CA ALA A 17 -8.46 -0.99 3.42
C ALA A 17 -9.89 -1.24 2.95
N ARG A 18 -10.88 -0.92 3.81
CA ARG A 18 -12.30 -1.09 3.46
C ARG A 18 -12.70 -0.24 2.26
N SER A 19 -12.12 0.96 2.16
CA SER A 19 -12.40 1.92 1.07
C SER A 19 -11.74 1.59 -0.26
N SER A 20 -10.85 0.61 -0.34
CA SER A 20 -10.19 0.18 -1.57
C SER A 20 -10.36 -1.31 -1.81
N TYR A 21 -9.56 -2.15 -1.15
CA TYR A 21 -9.54 -3.59 -1.32
C TYR A 21 -10.93 -4.21 -1.13
N GLU A 22 -11.58 -3.97 0.03
CA GLU A 22 -12.89 -4.57 0.35
C GLU A 22 -13.97 -4.08 -0.61
N THR A 23 -13.99 -2.78 -0.93
CA THR A 23 -14.92 -2.19 -1.89
C THR A 23 -14.78 -2.81 -3.29
N ALA A 24 -13.56 -2.99 -3.77
CA ALA A 24 -13.30 -3.62 -5.07
C ALA A 24 -13.80 -5.08 -5.11
N VAL A 25 -13.56 -5.84 -4.05
CA VAL A 25 -14.05 -7.23 -3.93
C VAL A 25 -15.57 -7.27 -3.89
N ALA A 26 -16.20 -6.41 -3.06
CA ALA A 26 -17.65 -6.33 -2.96
C ALA A 26 -18.30 -6.03 -4.32
N PHE A 27 -17.75 -5.05 -5.04
CA PHE A 27 -18.22 -4.68 -6.39
C PHE A 27 -18.07 -5.84 -7.38
N ALA A 28 -16.91 -6.52 -7.40
CA ALA A 28 -16.69 -7.67 -8.28
C ALA A 28 -17.71 -8.80 -8.01
N LEU A 29 -17.96 -9.10 -6.73
CA LEU A 29 -18.95 -10.12 -6.34
C LEU A 29 -20.39 -9.72 -6.70
N GLU A 30 -20.72 -8.44 -6.60
CA GLU A 30 -22.03 -7.91 -7.01
C GLU A 30 -22.23 -8.04 -8.52
N GLU A 31 -21.22 -7.67 -9.32
CA GLU A 31 -21.26 -7.79 -10.77
C GLU A 31 -21.36 -9.25 -11.23
N ILE A 32 -20.63 -10.16 -10.61
CA ILE A 32 -20.75 -11.60 -10.87
C ILE A 32 -22.21 -12.07 -10.66
N ARG A 33 -22.85 -11.62 -9.57
CA ARG A 33 -24.27 -11.96 -9.30
C ARG A 33 -25.21 -11.30 -10.29
N ARG A 34 -25.02 -10.00 -10.60
CA ARG A 34 -25.85 -9.22 -11.54
C ARG A 34 -25.84 -9.83 -12.95
N LEU A 35 -24.69 -10.31 -13.39
CA LEU A 35 -24.52 -10.94 -14.70
C LEU A 35 -25.00 -12.39 -14.72
N GLY A 36 -25.50 -12.92 -13.61
CA GLY A 36 -25.93 -14.31 -13.50
C GLY A 36 -24.80 -15.33 -13.71
N LEU A 37 -23.56 -14.88 -13.59
CA LEU A 37 -22.40 -15.76 -13.70
C LEU A 37 -22.36 -16.68 -12.47
N ARG A 38 -22.25 -17.96 -12.72
CA ARG A 38 -22.11 -18.97 -11.66
C ARG A 38 -20.78 -19.68 -11.83
N PRO A 39 -19.65 -19.04 -11.49
CA PRO A 39 -18.37 -19.73 -11.46
C PRO A 39 -18.49 -20.86 -10.45
N MET A 40 -17.94 -22.00 -10.78
CA MET A 40 -17.92 -23.16 -9.89
C MET A 40 -17.21 -22.84 -8.58
N ARG A 41 -16.08 -22.11 -8.69
CA ARG A 41 -15.26 -21.69 -7.55
C ARG A 41 -14.82 -20.25 -7.73
N LEU A 42 -14.84 -19.50 -6.63
CA LEU A 42 -14.26 -18.15 -6.54
C LEU A 42 -13.11 -18.17 -5.54
N ARG A 43 -11.97 -17.65 -5.94
CA ARG A 43 -10.84 -17.40 -5.04
C ARG A 43 -10.56 -15.91 -4.94
N LEU A 44 -9.98 -15.52 -3.82
CA LEU A 44 -9.60 -14.14 -3.56
C LEU A 44 -8.12 -14.09 -3.13
N GLN A 45 -7.34 -13.32 -3.88
CA GLN A 45 -5.99 -12.98 -3.46
C GLN A 45 -6.06 -12.07 -2.23
N ALA A 46 -5.45 -12.50 -1.14
CA ALA A 46 -5.31 -11.67 0.06
C ALA A 46 -4.41 -10.45 -0.19
N PRO A 47 -4.46 -9.41 0.65
CA PRO A 47 -3.48 -8.32 0.63
C PRO A 47 -2.05 -8.88 0.68
N PHE A 48 -1.15 -8.31 -0.12
CA PHE A 48 0.15 -8.94 -0.38
C PHE A 48 1.36 -8.04 -0.05
N TYR A 49 1.15 -6.94 0.67
CA TYR A 49 2.21 -5.99 1.06
C TYR A 49 3.38 -6.66 1.80
N GLY A 50 3.12 -7.71 2.59
CA GLY A 50 4.12 -8.46 3.34
C GLY A 50 4.69 -9.70 2.62
N GLU A 51 4.16 -10.04 1.44
CA GLU A 51 4.61 -11.22 0.70
C GLU A 51 6.02 -11.02 0.13
N THR A 52 6.89 -12.01 0.34
CA THR A 52 8.31 -11.93 -0.04
C THR A 52 8.49 -11.59 -1.52
N ALA A 53 7.69 -12.19 -2.40
CA ALA A 53 7.80 -11.91 -3.85
C ALA A 53 7.54 -10.44 -4.18
N TYR A 54 6.53 -9.82 -3.55
CA TYR A 54 6.23 -8.41 -3.72
C TYR A 54 7.30 -7.52 -3.09
N ARG A 55 7.73 -7.82 -1.85
CA ARG A 55 8.79 -7.08 -1.15
C ARG A 55 10.08 -7.06 -1.95
N THR A 56 10.50 -8.20 -2.48
CA THR A 56 11.71 -8.30 -3.31
C THR A 56 11.59 -7.45 -4.56
N ALA A 57 10.48 -7.56 -5.31
CA ALA A 57 10.26 -6.76 -6.51
C ALA A 57 10.26 -5.25 -6.21
N LEU A 58 9.65 -4.84 -5.08
CA LEU A 58 9.63 -3.44 -4.65
C LEU A 58 11.03 -2.95 -4.25
N ALA A 59 11.75 -3.70 -3.42
CA ALA A 59 13.09 -3.31 -2.98
C ALA A 59 14.08 -3.23 -4.15
N ASP A 60 14.02 -4.16 -5.08
CA ASP A 60 14.87 -4.15 -6.27
C ASP A 60 14.57 -2.94 -7.17
N SER A 61 13.29 -2.66 -7.40
CA SER A 61 12.87 -1.45 -8.14
C SER A 61 13.40 -0.17 -7.47
N VAL A 62 13.31 -0.05 -6.15
CA VAL A 62 13.81 1.11 -5.43
C VAL A 62 15.34 1.24 -5.55
N ARG A 63 16.10 0.13 -5.45
CA ARG A 63 17.57 0.13 -5.58
C ARG A 63 18.05 0.71 -6.90
N GLU A 64 17.34 0.45 -7.99
CA GLU A 64 17.69 0.97 -9.33
C GLU A 64 17.73 2.51 -9.37
N TYR A 65 16.98 3.18 -8.50
CA TYR A 65 16.90 4.65 -8.43
C TYR A 65 17.76 5.28 -7.33
N LEU A 66 18.27 4.47 -6.38
CA LEU A 66 19.11 4.97 -5.29
C LEU A 66 20.61 4.92 -5.65
N THR A 67 20.96 5.28 -6.88
CA THR A 67 22.34 5.28 -7.39
C THR A 67 23.16 6.47 -6.92
N GLU A 68 22.50 7.58 -6.58
CA GLU A 68 23.11 8.81 -6.09
C GLU A 68 22.86 8.97 -4.57
N PRO A 69 23.71 9.70 -3.86
CA PRO A 69 23.48 9.99 -2.45
C PRO A 69 22.15 10.70 -2.22
N PHE A 70 21.40 10.27 -1.22
CA PHE A 70 20.15 10.87 -0.77
C PHE A 70 20.10 10.99 0.76
N ASP A 71 19.34 11.94 1.27
CA ASP A 71 19.22 12.19 2.70
C ASP A 71 18.07 11.39 3.30
N ARG A 72 16.93 11.30 2.58
CA ARG A 72 15.73 10.61 3.02
C ARG A 72 15.11 9.80 1.89
N LEU A 73 14.63 8.59 2.22
CA LEU A 73 13.69 7.83 1.42
C LEU A 73 12.29 8.05 2.00
N ILE A 74 11.39 8.58 1.18
CA ILE A 74 10.01 8.87 1.56
C ILE A 74 9.11 7.78 1.01
N ILE A 75 8.39 7.11 1.88
CA ILE A 75 7.32 6.16 1.51
C ILE A 75 6.01 6.92 1.58
N SER A 76 5.44 7.23 0.43
CA SER A 76 4.16 7.91 0.30
C SER A 76 3.04 6.91 0.09
N MET A 77 2.12 6.85 1.05
CA MET A 77 0.94 5.98 1.00
C MET A 77 -0.32 6.82 0.75
N HIS A 78 -1.31 6.25 0.08
CA HIS A 78 -2.60 6.92 -0.03
C HIS A 78 -3.19 7.10 1.38
N GLY A 79 -3.50 8.34 1.78
CA GLY A 79 -4.17 8.61 3.03
C GLY A 79 -5.58 8.02 3.06
N ILE A 80 -6.08 7.72 4.25
CA ILE A 80 -7.48 7.39 4.46
C ILE A 80 -8.03 8.19 5.66
N PRO A 81 -9.34 8.46 5.71
CA PRO A 81 -9.94 9.10 6.88
C PRO A 81 -9.70 8.30 8.15
N LEU A 82 -9.43 8.97 9.26
CA LEU A 82 -9.26 8.31 10.57
C LEU A 82 -10.47 7.48 11.00
N SER A 83 -11.66 7.81 10.48
CA SER A 83 -12.88 7.03 10.71
C SER A 83 -12.81 5.61 10.11
N HIS A 84 -11.93 5.37 9.13
CA HIS A 84 -11.73 4.07 8.50
C HIS A 84 -10.73 3.17 9.27
N ILE A 85 -10.08 3.71 10.29
CA ILE A 85 -9.16 2.96 11.14
C ILE A 85 -9.90 2.46 12.38
N PRO A 86 -9.59 1.25 12.90
CA PRO A 86 -10.18 0.75 14.12
C PRO A 86 -10.09 1.77 15.27
N LYS A 87 -11.16 1.93 16.05
CA LYS A 87 -11.27 2.93 17.10
C LYS A 87 -10.07 2.90 18.07
N ALA A 88 -9.64 1.71 18.47
CA ALA A 88 -8.48 1.54 19.35
C ALA A 88 -7.17 2.07 18.74
N CYS A 89 -7.05 2.11 17.40
CA CYS A 89 -5.88 2.65 16.72
C CYS A 89 -5.95 4.16 16.52
N ARG A 90 -7.15 4.76 16.50
CA ARG A 90 -7.35 6.22 16.36
C ARG A 90 -6.84 7.01 17.55
N GLU A 91 -7.06 6.48 18.76
CA GLU A 91 -6.71 7.14 20.02
C GLU A 91 -5.20 7.36 20.18
N HIS A 92 -4.38 6.60 19.48
CA HIS A 92 -2.92 6.68 19.56
C HIS A 92 -2.27 7.45 18.39
N ASN A 93 -3.06 8.12 17.60
CA ASN A 93 -2.72 9.13 16.57
C ASN A 93 -1.33 8.96 15.90
N GLY A 94 -0.90 7.71 15.72
CA GLY A 94 0.20 7.39 14.89
C GLY A 94 1.60 7.27 15.43
N HIS A 95 1.75 7.00 16.64
CA HIS A 95 3.07 6.64 17.13
C HIS A 95 3.47 5.23 16.62
N SER A 96 4.64 5.14 15.97
CA SER A 96 5.24 3.87 15.53
C SER A 96 5.35 2.83 16.65
N ALA A 97 5.58 3.26 17.88
CA ALA A 97 5.57 2.41 19.07
C ALA A 97 4.22 1.73 19.28
N HIS A 98 3.10 2.47 19.12
CA HIS A 98 1.77 1.87 19.21
C HIS A 98 1.53 0.82 18.13
N CYS A 99 1.99 1.06 16.89
CA CYS A 99 1.85 0.08 15.81
C CYS A 99 2.67 -1.19 16.08
N ALA A 100 3.89 -1.06 16.64
CA ALA A 100 4.70 -2.21 17.05
C ALA A 100 4.02 -3.05 18.13
N ASP A 101 3.45 -2.40 19.16
CA ASP A 101 2.69 -3.08 20.22
C ASP A 101 1.40 -3.71 19.67
N ARG A 102 0.76 -3.06 18.70
CA ARG A 102 -0.48 -3.53 18.07
C ARG A 102 -0.28 -4.77 17.22
N ARG A 103 0.88 -4.96 16.57
CA ARG A 103 1.18 -6.21 15.85
C ARG A 103 0.99 -7.42 16.78
N ALA A 104 1.64 -7.43 17.93
CA ALA A 104 1.51 -8.52 18.91
C ALA A 104 0.08 -8.63 19.46
N TRP A 105 -0.69 -7.55 19.47
CA TRP A 105 -2.08 -7.56 19.89
C TRP A 105 -2.98 -8.18 18.81
N HIS A 106 -2.84 -7.80 17.54
CA HIS A 106 -3.58 -8.38 16.41
C HIS A 106 -3.32 -9.86 16.24
N GLU A 107 -2.06 -10.30 16.34
CA GLU A 107 -1.68 -11.70 16.31
C GLU A 107 -2.41 -12.52 17.39
N ARG A 108 -2.59 -11.95 18.58
CA ARG A 108 -3.27 -12.62 19.70
C ARG A 108 -4.79 -12.63 19.63
N HIS A 109 -5.40 -11.66 18.96
CA HIS A 109 -6.85 -11.42 19.00
C HIS A 109 -7.53 -11.62 17.65
N GLY A 110 -6.80 -11.90 16.58
CA GLY A 110 -7.35 -12.18 15.25
C GLY A 110 -8.16 -11.02 14.66
N GLU A 111 -7.89 -9.77 15.06
CA GLU A 111 -8.55 -8.60 14.48
C GLU A 111 -7.99 -8.28 13.09
N GLU A 112 -8.84 -7.66 12.27
CA GLU A 112 -8.47 -7.20 10.93
C GLU A 112 -7.28 -6.23 10.98
N ASP A 113 -6.37 -6.39 10.03
CA ASP A 113 -5.18 -5.56 9.93
C ASP A 113 -5.54 -4.06 9.80
N CYS A 114 -4.98 -3.27 10.69
CA CYS A 114 -5.09 -1.83 10.59
C CYS A 114 -4.27 -1.34 9.38
N TYR A 115 -4.87 -0.63 8.44
CA TYR A 115 -4.19 -0.06 7.26
C TYR A 115 -2.91 0.69 7.61
N ARG A 116 -2.93 1.46 8.69
CA ARG A 116 -1.77 2.17 9.19
C ARG A 116 -0.64 1.22 9.61
N LEU A 117 -0.97 0.13 10.32
CA LEU A 117 0.03 -0.88 10.71
C LEU A 117 0.70 -1.48 9.48
N GLN A 118 -0.08 -1.82 8.45
CA GLN A 118 0.46 -2.33 7.18
C GLN A 118 1.40 -1.33 6.50
N CYS A 119 1.07 -0.03 6.53
CA CYS A 119 1.95 1.02 6.00
C CYS A 119 3.26 1.13 6.78
N GLU A 120 3.21 1.06 8.11
CA GLU A 120 4.41 1.06 8.97
C GLU A 120 5.26 -0.20 8.76
N GLU A 121 4.63 -1.34 8.56
CA GLU A 121 5.35 -2.58 8.23
C GLU A 121 6.04 -2.48 6.88
N THR A 122 5.36 -1.90 5.88
CA THR A 122 5.98 -1.65 4.57
C THR A 122 7.19 -0.73 4.68
N ARG A 123 7.11 0.32 5.49
CA ARG A 123 8.25 1.20 5.79
C ARG A 123 9.41 0.41 6.42
N HIS A 124 9.10 -0.42 7.41
CA HIS A 124 10.09 -1.22 8.11
C HIS A 124 10.77 -2.23 7.19
N TYR A 125 9.96 -3.01 6.46
CA TYR A 125 10.47 -4.00 5.51
C TYR A 125 11.35 -3.36 4.43
N LEU A 126 10.92 -2.22 3.88
CA LEU A 126 11.70 -1.57 2.83
C LEU A 126 13.02 -1.01 3.36
N ALA A 127 13.04 -0.47 4.58
CA ALA A 127 14.28 -0.06 5.23
C ALA A 127 15.24 -1.25 5.42
N GLU A 128 14.73 -2.36 5.94
CA GLU A 128 15.48 -3.60 6.15
C GLU A 128 16.02 -4.18 4.84
N ASP A 129 15.15 -4.36 3.85
CA ASP A 129 15.47 -4.96 2.54
C ASP A 129 16.50 -4.10 1.75
N LEU A 130 16.53 -2.78 2.00
CA LEU A 130 17.50 -1.85 1.40
C LEU A 130 18.75 -1.64 2.24
N GLY A 131 18.80 -2.15 3.48
CA GLY A 131 19.91 -1.92 4.42
C GLY A 131 20.04 -0.46 4.87
N LEU A 132 18.91 0.25 4.98
CA LEU A 132 18.88 1.66 5.38
C LEU A 132 18.57 1.80 6.88
N GLU A 133 19.22 2.78 7.51
CA GLU A 133 18.86 3.19 8.87
C GLU A 133 17.40 3.67 8.91
N SER A 134 16.65 3.23 9.93
CA SER A 134 15.21 3.49 10.05
C SER A 134 14.86 4.99 10.03
N GLU A 135 15.76 5.83 10.56
CA GLU A 135 15.65 7.29 10.62
C GLU A 135 15.76 7.95 9.25
N ARG A 136 16.31 7.25 8.27
CA ARG A 136 16.40 7.74 6.89
C ARG A 136 15.15 7.40 6.06
N VAL A 137 14.24 6.58 6.58
CA VAL A 137 13.05 6.13 5.86
C VAL A 137 11.80 6.65 6.56
N GLU A 138 11.09 7.54 5.89
CA GLU A 138 9.93 8.25 6.43
C GLU A 138 8.63 7.79 5.76
N LEU A 139 7.59 7.56 6.58
CA LEU A 139 6.24 7.27 6.10
C LEU A 139 5.40 8.54 6.11
N VAL A 140 4.78 8.84 4.98
CA VAL A 140 3.86 9.97 4.81
C VAL A 140 2.59 9.53 4.09
N TYR A 141 1.54 10.37 4.15
CA TYR A 141 0.26 10.09 3.50
C TYR A 141 -0.11 11.20 2.52
N GLN A 142 -0.52 10.79 1.32
CA GLN A 142 -0.93 11.64 0.22
C GLN A 142 -2.45 11.67 0.03
N SER A 143 -2.92 12.48 -0.90
CA SER A 143 -4.27 12.48 -1.47
C SER A 143 -5.38 12.81 -0.45
N ARG A 144 -5.07 13.68 0.53
CA ARG A 144 -6.09 14.18 1.46
C ARG A 144 -7.20 14.92 0.74
N LEU A 145 -8.45 14.52 0.97
CA LEU A 145 -9.62 15.14 0.37
C LEU A 145 -10.62 15.60 1.44
N GLY A 146 -11.19 16.80 1.24
CA GLY A 146 -12.25 17.35 2.10
C GLY A 146 -11.79 17.78 3.50
N PHE A 147 -12.75 17.84 4.46
CA PHE A 147 -12.55 18.44 5.79
C PHE A 147 -12.38 17.40 6.91
N HIS A 148 -12.41 16.12 6.60
CA HIS A 148 -12.24 15.07 7.61
C HIS A 148 -10.78 14.97 8.07
N ASP A 149 -10.59 14.43 9.26
CA ASP A 149 -9.28 14.07 9.76
C ASP A 149 -8.79 12.80 9.04
N TRP A 150 -7.61 12.89 8.46
CA TRP A 150 -6.95 11.83 7.71
C TRP A 150 -5.66 11.40 8.41
N LEU A 151 -5.13 10.24 8.02
CA LEU A 151 -3.81 9.79 8.44
C LEU A 151 -2.74 10.83 8.17
N GLN A 152 -1.81 10.96 9.10
CA GLN A 152 -0.69 11.90 9.08
C GLN A 152 0.64 11.15 9.33
N PRO A 153 1.79 11.78 8.95
CA PRO A 153 1.96 13.15 8.41
C PRO A 153 1.54 13.28 6.94
N TYR A 154 1.06 14.46 6.54
CA TYR A 154 0.68 14.71 5.15
C TYR A 154 1.89 14.96 4.25
N MET A 155 1.96 14.30 3.08
CA MET A 155 3.04 14.45 2.10
C MET A 155 3.28 15.91 1.72
N ALA A 156 2.23 16.63 1.30
CA ALA A 156 2.33 18.02 0.85
C ALA A 156 2.93 18.99 1.89
N ARG A 157 2.79 18.69 3.17
CA ARG A 157 3.40 19.47 4.25
C ARG A 157 4.81 18.96 4.56
N ARG A 158 4.95 17.64 4.72
CA ARG A 158 6.17 17.03 5.22
C ARG A 158 7.34 17.18 4.24
N VAL A 159 7.08 17.17 2.93
CA VAL A 159 8.10 17.39 1.92
C VAL A 159 8.77 18.77 2.04
N LYS A 160 7.99 19.81 2.37
CA LYS A 160 8.52 21.16 2.63
C LYS A 160 9.29 21.25 3.94
N GLU A 161 8.85 20.50 4.94
CA GLU A 161 9.55 20.43 6.24
C GLU A 161 10.92 19.78 6.07
N PHE A 162 11.06 18.68 5.31
CA PHE A 162 12.35 18.06 5.04
C PHE A 162 13.38 19.03 4.45
N ALA A 163 13.00 19.82 3.46
CA ALA A 163 13.89 20.82 2.88
C ALA A 163 14.33 21.87 3.92
N ARG A 164 13.41 22.35 4.77
CA ARG A 164 13.70 23.32 5.84
C ARG A 164 14.54 22.73 6.98
N GLU A 165 14.44 21.45 7.21
CA GLU A 165 15.25 20.69 8.16
C GLU A 165 16.67 20.39 7.62
N GLY A 166 16.95 20.77 6.37
CA GLY A 166 18.27 20.67 5.74
C GLY A 166 18.45 19.43 4.86
N ALA A 167 17.38 18.67 4.56
CA ALA A 167 17.47 17.62 3.56
C ALA A 167 17.61 18.24 2.17
N GLU A 168 18.70 17.93 1.48
CA GLU A 168 18.99 18.44 0.15
C GLU A 168 18.47 17.54 -0.96
N ARG A 169 18.44 16.22 -0.73
CA ARG A 169 18.09 15.19 -1.71
C ARG A 169 17.15 14.17 -1.10
N ILE A 170 15.99 14.01 -1.70
CA ILE A 170 15.03 12.99 -1.27
C ILE A 170 14.67 12.07 -2.43
N ALA A 171 14.42 10.81 -2.10
CA ALA A 171 13.82 9.83 -3.00
C ALA A 171 12.41 9.50 -2.49
N VAL A 172 11.45 9.33 -3.39
CA VAL A 172 10.04 9.09 -3.03
C VAL A 172 9.50 7.90 -3.81
N VAL A 173 8.89 6.97 -3.11
CA VAL A 173 8.22 5.77 -3.66
C VAL A 173 6.80 5.66 -3.11
N CYS A 174 5.88 5.12 -3.90
CA CYS A 174 4.46 4.98 -3.57
C CYS A 174 4.02 3.49 -3.53
N PRO A 175 4.40 2.70 -2.49
CA PRO A 175 4.17 1.25 -2.49
C PRO A 175 2.70 0.84 -2.39
N GLY A 176 1.80 1.75 -2.03
CA GLY A 176 0.35 1.50 -2.05
C GLY A 176 -0.24 1.41 -3.45
N PHE A 177 0.52 1.82 -4.46
CA PHE A 177 0.14 1.79 -5.88
C PHE A 177 1.04 0.81 -6.62
N VAL A 178 0.43 -0.13 -7.35
CA VAL A 178 1.20 -1.06 -8.20
C VAL A 178 1.47 -0.50 -9.58
N CYS A 179 0.68 0.49 -10.01
CA CYS A 179 0.84 1.19 -11.30
C CYS A 179 0.85 2.70 -11.06
N ASP A 180 1.61 3.42 -11.88
CA ASP A 180 1.58 4.87 -11.93
C ASP A 180 0.20 5.37 -12.35
N CYS A 181 -0.27 6.41 -11.68
CA CYS A 181 -1.57 7.03 -11.88
C CYS A 181 -1.47 8.55 -11.63
N LEU A 182 -2.59 9.23 -11.67
CA LEU A 182 -2.63 10.69 -11.45
C LEU A 182 -2.06 11.05 -10.07
N GLU A 183 -2.39 10.27 -9.04
CA GLU A 183 -1.97 10.51 -7.67
C GLU A 183 -0.46 10.29 -7.47
N THR A 184 0.19 9.48 -8.30
CA THR A 184 1.64 9.26 -8.20
C THR A 184 2.43 10.19 -9.10
N ILE A 185 1.94 10.48 -10.30
CA ILE A 185 2.66 11.33 -11.26
C ILE A 185 2.42 12.81 -10.95
N GLN A 186 1.17 13.27 -10.94
CA GLN A 186 0.87 14.68 -10.80
C GLN A 186 1.01 15.16 -9.35
N GLU A 187 0.47 14.43 -8.39
CA GLU A 187 0.52 14.87 -6.98
C GLU A 187 1.93 14.69 -6.39
N ILE A 188 2.59 13.53 -6.63
CA ILE A 188 3.88 13.24 -6.00
C ILE A 188 5.04 13.69 -6.86
N ASN A 189 5.13 13.22 -8.12
CA ASN A 189 6.30 13.55 -8.93
C ASN A 189 6.34 15.03 -9.34
N ASP A 190 5.22 15.62 -9.76
CA ASP A 190 5.21 17.01 -10.24
C ASP A 190 5.05 17.99 -9.09
N GLN A 191 3.95 17.91 -8.33
CA GLN A 191 3.66 18.87 -7.25
C GLN A 191 4.60 18.68 -6.06
N GLY A 192 4.81 17.43 -5.60
CA GLY A 192 5.72 17.16 -4.48
C GLY A 192 7.15 17.57 -4.77
N ARG A 193 7.62 17.37 -6.01
CA ARG A 193 8.92 17.86 -6.48
C ARG A 193 9.00 19.38 -6.44
N ALA A 194 7.99 20.08 -6.99
CA ALA A 194 7.94 21.53 -6.97
C ALA A 194 7.98 22.06 -5.53
N ASP A 195 7.15 21.53 -4.66
CA ASP A 195 7.07 21.90 -3.25
C ASP A 195 8.39 21.72 -2.49
N PHE A 196 9.14 20.64 -2.78
CA PHE A 196 10.43 20.38 -2.18
C PHE A 196 11.49 21.37 -2.65
N LEU A 197 11.58 21.58 -3.95
CA LEU A 197 12.57 22.50 -4.55
C LEU A 197 12.32 23.96 -4.15
N GLU A 198 11.06 24.39 -4.15
CA GLU A 198 10.66 25.74 -3.68
C GLU A 198 10.97 25.95 -2.19
N ALA A 199 10.92 24.89 -1.38
CA ALA A 199 11.26 24.97 0.04
C ALA A 199 12.78 24.95 0.31
N GLY A 200 13.64 24.81 -0.71
CA GLY A 200 15.10 24.83 -0.60
C GLY A 200 15.80 23.52 -0.85
N GLY A 201 15.08 22.45 -1.14
CA GLY A 201 15.67 21.17 -1.55
C GLY A 201 16.39 21.27 -2.89
N LYS A 202 17.31 20.35 -3.17
CA LYS A 202 18.15 20.36 -4.39
C LYS A 202 17.77 19.29 -5.39
N SER A 203 17.36 18.10 -4.93
CA SER A 203 17.04 16.98 -5.80
C SER A 203 15.90 16.15 -5.24
N PHE A 204 14.92 15.88 -6.09
CA PHE A 204 13.77 15.01 -5.78
C PHE A 204 13.75 13.87 -6.80
N THR A 205 14.01 12.65 -6.35
CA THR A 205 13.96 11.45 -7.18
C THR A 205 12.61 10.77 -6.97
N TYR A 206 11.75 10.81 -7.98
CA TYR A 206 10.55 9.98 -8.00
C TYR A 206 10.91 8.58 -8.47
N ILE A 207 10.52 7.57 -7.71
CA ILE A 207 10.68 6.16 -8.05
C ILE A 207 9.34 5.67 -8.60
N PRO A 208 9.25 5.29 -9.89
CA PRO A 208 8.01 4.81 -10.49
C PRO A 208 7.44 3.61 -9.75
N CYS A 209 6.13 3.45 -9.81
CA CYS A 209 5.48 2.23 -9.36
C CYS A 209 5.99 1.01 -10.15
N LEU A 210 5.70 -0.19 -9.68
CA LEU A 210 6.19 -1.43 -10.30
C LEU A 210 5.69 -1.62 -11.73
N ASN A 211 4.53 -1.06 -12.07
CA ASN A 211 3.93 -1.10 -13.41
C ASN A 211 3.90 -2.52 -13.99
N SER A 212 4.35 -2.68 -15.23
CA SER A 212 4.47 -3.97 -15.91
C SER A 212 5.90 -4.53 -15.89
N SER A 213 6.70 -4.19 -14.88
CA SER A 213 8.07 -4.71 -14.76
C SER A 213 8.06 -6.24 -14.68
N THR A 214 9.08 -6.87 -15.27
CA THR A 214 9.22 -8.33 -15.25
C THR A 214 9.23 -8.87 -13.81
N ALA A 215 9.89 -8.16 -12.89
CA ALA A 215 9.95 -8.54 -11.48
C ALA A 215 8.55 -8.57 -10.84
N PHE A 216 7.73 -7.56 -11.10
CA PHE A 216 6.36 -7.51 -10.57
C PHE A 216 5.43 -8.54 -11.20
N VAL A 217 5.53 -8.75 -12.52
CA VAL A 217 4.75 -9.79 -13.21
C VAL A 217 5.12 -11.18 -12.67
N THR A 218 6.38 -11.45 -12.41
CA THR A 218 6.84 -12.70 -11.76
C THR A 218 6.31 -12.82 -10.34
N ALA A 219 6.34 -11.73 -9.56
CA ALA A 219 5.77 -11.71 -8.22
C ALA A 219 4.26 -12.00 -8.23
N LEU A 220 3.50 -11.37 -9.14
CA LEU A 220 2.07 -11.64 -9.30
C LEU A 220 1.79 -13.09 -9.68
N SER A 221 2.59 -13.69 -10.57
CA SER A 221 2.46 -15.11 -10.92
C SER A 221 2.64 -15.99 -9.69
N THR A 222 3.68 -15.73 -8.88
CA THR A 222 3.95 -16.46 -7.64
C THR A 222 2.79 -16.33 -6.64
N LEU A 223 2.22 -15.14 -6.51
CA LEU A 223 1.06 -14.87 -5.64
C LEU A 223 -0.19 -15.61 -6.13
N LEU A 224 -0.42 -15.63 -7.44
CA LEU A 224 -1.53 -16.37 -8.05
C LEU A 224 -1.41 -17.88 -7.80
N ASP A 225 -0.24 -18.46 -8.03
CA ASP A 225 0.01 -19.89 -7.79
C ASP A 225 -0.25 -20.24 -6.31
N LYS A 226 0.22 -19.40 -5.39
CA LYS A 226 -0.06 -19.54 -3.95
C LYS A 226 -1.55 -19.47 -3.66
N THR A 227 -2.27 -18.48 -4.22
CA THR A 227 -3.72 -18.30 -4.03
C THR A 227 -4.50 -19.49 -4.56
N ILE A 228 -4.10 -20.05 -5.69
CA ILE A 228 -4.75 -21.23 -6.28
C ILE A 228 -4.52 -22.47 -5.42
N ALA A 229 -3.34 -22.61 -4.85
CA ALA A 229 -3.01 -23.74 -3.97
C ALA A 229 -3.62 -23.63 -2.58
N GLU A 230 -3.93 -22.41 -2.10
CA GLU A 230 -4.37 -22.15 -0.73
C GLU A 230 -5.88 -22.38 -0.55
N PRO A 231 -6.31 -23.38 0.27
CA PRO A 231 -7.74 -23.64 0.49
C PRO A 231 -8.49 -22.46 1.13
N SER A 232 -7.83 -21.67 1.98
CA SER A 232 -8.42 -20.51 2.65
C SER A 232 -8.74 -19.36 1.70
N ALA A 233 -8.12 -19.33 0.51
CA ALA A 233 -8.42 -18.35 -0.54
C ALA A 233 -9.80 -18.60 -1.21
N LEU A 234 -10.41 -19.77 -0.98
CA LEU A 234 -11.73 -20.09 -1.54
C LEU A 234 -12.81 -19.25 -0.86
N LEU A 235 -13.53 -18.47 -1.66
CA LEU A 235 -14.67 -17.69 -1.18
C LEU A 235 -15.93 -18.55 -1.04
N SER A 236 -16.13 -19.13 0.14
CA SER A 236 -17.38 -19.78 0.50
C SER A 236 -18.56 -18.78 0.49
N ALA A 237 -19.78 -19.28 0.40
CA ALA A 237 -20.98 -18.44 0.49
C ALA A 237 -21.04 -17.64 1.82
N GLU A 238 -20.47 -18.16 2.87
CA GLU A 238 -20.36 -17.50 4.18
C GLU A 238 -19.33 -16.37 4.13
N ASN A 239 -18.12 -16.60 3.59
CA ASN A 239 -17.08 -15.60 3.48
C ASN A 239 -17.46 -14.46 2.53
N GLN A 240 -18.26 -14.73 1.48
CA GLN A 240 -18.78 -13.69 0.61
C GLN A 240 -19.71 -12.69 1.33
N ARG A 241 -20.29 -13.06 2.49
CA ARG A 241 -21.15 -12.17 3.28
C ARG A 241 -20.38 -11.03 3.92
N LYS A 242 -19.07 -11.18 4.14
CA LYS A 242 -18.22 -10.10 4.65
C LYS A 242 -18.12 -8.93 3.67
N TYR A 243 -18.27 -9.20 2.38
CA TYR A 243 -18.16 -8.22 1.28
C TYR A 243 -19.56 -7.78 0.78
N LYS A 244 -20.42 -7.37 1.68
CA LYS A 244 -21.72 -6.77 1.34
C LYS A 244 -21.70 -5.29 1.70
N TYR A 245 -22.21 -4.46 0.78
CA TYR A 245 -22.57 -3.08 1.07
C TYR A 245 -23.79 -3.02 1.98
#